data_012ecf32bab741f0afb112ff2b73f38a
#
_entry.id   012ecf32bab741f0afb112ff2b73f38a
#
_cell.length_a   1.000
_cell.length_b   1.000
_cell.length_c   1.000
_cell.angle_alpha   90.00
_cell.angle_beta   90.00
_cell.angle_gamma   90.00
#
_symmetry.space_group_name_H-M   'P 1'
#
loop_
_entity.id
_entity.type
_entity.pdbx_description
1 polymer ?
#
loop_
_entity_poly.entity_id
_entity_poly.type
_entity_poly.pdbx_seq_one_letter_code
_entity_poly.pdbx_strand_id
1 'polypeptide(L)'
;MTVNVTDTVGANNTIVLDGNSKIPAIDGSQVTALSATAFTTGTLATARIDVGTTAGKVLQLDGSARIPALSGANLTNVPGPTSSTSDPAIDTNPTLGKKWINKTSGEVYICTDATAGANVWTNLGAGTGDVQPWTYQGSNYGYNAGGARQNPDHGNCLNTIDRFAFASTANAVDVGDLTVAQFNTVGNSSASYSFSSGGYSTGGYNYQNKIEKYANASTANATDIANLTENKGDSTMGSSSPTHGFIAGVRLGNTAPYNPDVTIEKFSTVSDANAVDHGDLHTATWYGGGHSTVTHGFTSGHSNNASPYYINNIQRYAFASNTTATDWANTTIATNPYSGQGGSSSTTNGYAYFGGTGVSVIDKFPFASQTNASDIGDLSVHRWYGTGGHSSTTYGYSSGGWTGNPNVQNVIDKVSFATDGNATDVGDLTVARKQQAGANY
;
A
#
# COMPACT_ATOMS: atom_id res chain seq x y z
N MET A 1 -50.18 -5.74 -73.84
CA MET A 1 -50.98 -4.53 -73.58
C MET A 1 -50.11 -3.60 -72.78
N THR A 2 -49.57 -2.56 -73.44
CA THR A 2 -48.71 -1.57 -72.77
C THR A 2 -49.62 -0.56 -72.16
N VAL A 3 -49.75 -0.53 -70.87
CA VAL A 3 -50.46 0.53 -70.18
C VAL A 3 -49.52 1.72 -70.04
N ASN A 4 -49.70 2.75 -70.88
CA ASN A 4 -49.03 4.03 -70.71
C ASN A 4 -49.79 4.77 -69.59
N VAL A 5 -49.16 4.84 -68.44
CA VAL A 5 -49.65 5.70 -67.37
C VAL A 5 -49.08 7.11 -67.65
N THR A 6 -49.75 7.83 -68.52
CA THR A 6 -49.41 9.23 -68.84
C THR A 6 -50.28 10.25 -68.12
N ASP A 7 -51.09 9.85 -67.14
CA ASP A 7 -51.93 10.78 -66.41
C ASP A 7 -51.37 11.11 -65.02
N THR A 8 -51.45 12.34 -64.68
CA THR A 8 -51.23 12.88 -63.31
C THR A 8 -52.10 12.10 -62.33
N VAL A 9 -51.47 11.26 -61.55
CA VAL A 9 -52.11 10.37 -60.55
C VAL A 9 -52.72 11.26 -59.48
N GLY A 10 -54.02 11.49 -59.52
CA GLY A 10 -54.77 12.14 -58.43
C GLY A 10 -54.77 11.23 -57.19
N ALA A 11 -55.00 11.82 -56.04
CA ALA A 11 -55.00 11.15 -54.77
C ALA A 11 -56.04 10.02 -54.67
N ASN A 12 -55.84 8.85 -55.20
CA ASN A 12 -56.51 7.58 -55.03
C ASN A 12 -56.38 6.57 -56.21
N ASN A 13 -55.36 6.73 -57.07
CA ASN A 13 -55.13 5.80 -58.17
C ASN A 13 -54.37 4.56 -57.67
N THR A 14 -54.95 3.39 -57.85
CA THR A 14 -54.35 2.10 -57.54
C THR A 14 -53.45 1.65 -58.70
N ILE A 15 -52.22 1.34 -58.42
CA ILE A 15 -51.33 0.68 -59.40
C ILE A 15 -51.80 -0.75 -59.59
N VAL A 16 -52.27 -1.08 -60.78
CA VAL A 16 -52.70 -2.45 -61.12
C VAL A 16 -51.48 -3.26 -61.55
N LEU A 17 -51.31 -4.41 -60.93
CA LEU A 17 -50.26 -5.36 -61.30
C LEU A 17 -50.47 -5.89 -62.74
N ASP A 18 -49.41 -6.17 -63.45
CA ASP A 18 -49.46 -6.83 -64.76
C ASP A 18 -49.90 -8.29 -64.64
N GLY A 19 -50.12 -8.97 -65.76
CA GLY A 19 -50.60 -10.37 -65.78
C GLY A 19 -49.69 -11.37 -65.09
N ASN A 20 -48.49 -10.96 -64.63
CA ASN A 20 -47.51 -11.74 -63.86
C ASN A 20 -47.40 -11.27 -62.41
N SER A 21 -48.41 -10.50 -61.91
CA SER A 21 -48.41 -9.92 -60.57
C SER A 21 -47.24 -8.99 -60.26
N LYS A 22 -46.70 -8.33 -61.28
CA LYS A 22 -45.60 -7.34 -61.12
C LYS A 22 -46.13 -5.93 -61.34
N ILE A 23 -45.60 -5.00 -60.63
CA ILE A 23 -45.77 -3.57 -60.89
C ILE A 23 -45.17 -3.26 -62.26
N PRO A 24 -45.88 -2.65 -63.22
CA PRO A 24 -45.28 -2.19 -64.45
C PRO A 24 -44.05 -1.32 -64.17
N ALA A 25 -43.07 -1.30 -65.08
CA ALA A 25 -41.86 -0.50 -64.91
C ALA A 25 -42.27 1.00 -64.83
N ILE A 26 -42.28 1.52 -63.61
CA ILE A 26 -42.52 2.93 -63.27
C ILE A 26 -41.17 3.60 -63.02
N ASP A 27 -41.01 4.80 -63.48
CA ASP A 27 -39.88 5.64 -63.07
C ASP A 27 -40.00 5.92 -61.57
N GLY A 28 -39.13 5.33 -60.77
CA GLY A 28 -39.13 5.46 -59.32
C GLY A 28 -38.70 6.84 -58.84
N SER A 29 -38.33 7.77 -59.75
CA SER A 29 -37.90 9.14 -59.41
C SER A 29 -38.99 9.98 -58.69
N GLN A 30 -40.25 9.57 -58.84
CA GLN A 30 -41.43 10.22 -58.22
C GLN A 30 -41.91 9.54 -56.92
N VAL A 31 -41.28 8.47 -56.50
CA VAL A 31 -41.69 7.79 -55.24
C VAL A 31 -40.96 8.41 -54.09
N THR A 32 -41.56 9.42 -53.47
CA THR A 32 -40.92 10.25 -52.43
C THR A 32 -41.11 9.74 -51.00
N ALA A 33 -41.93 8.70 -50.76
CA ALA A 33 -42.17 8.17 -49.42
C ALA A 33 -42.53 6.67 -49.41
N LEU A 34 -41.52 5.80 -49.50
CA LEU A 34 -41.65 4.38 -49.19
C LEU A 34 -41.32 4.15 -47.71
N SER A 35 -42.30 3.77 -46.91
CA SER A 35 -42.05 3.35 -45.53
C SER A 35 -41.35 2.01 -45.53
N ALA A 36 -40.27 1.88 -44.80
CA ALA A 36 -39.52 0.62 -44.62
C ALA A 36 -40.39 -0.51 -44.03
N THR A 37 -41.46 -0.16 -43.31
CA THR A 37 -42.43 -1.09 -42.74
C THR A 37 -43.31 -1.79 -43.80
N ALA A 38 -43.32 -1.28 -45.07
CA ALA A 38 -44.02 -1.90 -46.18
C ALA A 38 -43.29 -3.04 -46.82
N PHE A 39 -42.00 -3.26 -46.54
CA PHE A 39 -41.19 -4.35 -47.06
C PHE A 39 -41.25 -5.55 -46.10
N THR A 40 -42.28 -6.37 -46.19
CA THR A 40 -42.47 -7.54 -45.31
C THR A 40 -41.73 -8.79 -45.80
N THR A 41 -41.35 -8.86 -47.06
CA THR A 41 -40.57 -9.96 -47.65
C THR A 41 -39.74 -9.47 -48.86
N GLY A 42 -38.57 -10.08 -49.07
CA GLY A 42 -37.70 -9.81 -50.23
C GLY A 42 -36.38 -9.09 -49.82
N THR A 43 -35.43 -9.07 -50.74
CA THR A 43 -34.14 -8.38 -50.61
C THR A 43 -34.13 -7.10 -51.43
N LEU A 44 -33.75 -5.99 -50.80
CA LEU A 44 -33.31 -4.80 -51.54
C LEU A 44 -31.93 -5.05 -52.13
N ALA A 45 -31.77 -4.94 -53.42
CA ALA A 45 -30.43 -4.99 -54.01
C ALA A 45 -29.55 -3.87 -53.50
N THR A 46 -28.33 -4.17 -53.16
CA THR A 46 -27.36 -3.18 -52.60
C THR A 46 -27.17 -1.94 -53.47
N ALA A 47 -27.33 -2.10 -54.80
CA ALA A 47 -27.31 -1.01 -55.77
C ALA A 47 -28.44 0.05 -55.55
N ARG A 48 -29.45 -0.27 -54.75
CA ARG A 48 -30.57 0.63 -54.38
C ARG A 48 -30.46 1.19 -52.98
N ILE A 49 -29.43 0.79 -52.23
CA ILE A 49 -29.14 1.32 -50.91
C ILE A 49 -27.91 2.23 -51.08
N ASP A 50 -28.02 3.44 -50.62
CA ASP A 50 -26.91 4.38 -50.69
C ASP A 50 -25.87 3.99 -49.62
N VAL A 51 -24.99 3.03 -50.01
CA VAL A 51 -23.94 2.47 -49.15
C VAL A 51 -22.64 3.22 -49.30
N GLY A 52 -21.88 3.33 -48.21
CA GLY A 52 -20.57 3.96 -48.26
C GLY A 52 -20.03 4.24 -46.85
N THR A 53 -18.92 4.95 -46.79
CA THR A 53 -18.22 5.30 -45.53
C THR A 53 -18.35 6.75 -45.16
N THR A 54 -19.13 7.54 -45.89
CA THR A 54 -19.36 8.98 -45.62
C THR A 54 -20.66 9.20 -44.85
N ALA A 55 -20.85 10.37 -44.28
CA ALA A 55 -22.06 10.71 -43.52
C ALA A 55 -23.33 10.51 -44.38
N GLY A 56 -24.37 9.92 -43.79
CA GLY A 56 -25.65 9.65 -44.45
C GLY A 56 -25.71 8.35 -45.25
N LYS A 57 -24.61 7.61 -45.35
CA LYS A 57 -24.56 6.31 -46.04
C LYS A 57 -24.79 5.13 -45.11
N VAL A 58 -25.36 4.05 -45.61
CA VAL A 58 -25.46 2.77 -44.88
C VAL A 58 -24.12 2.03 -44.96
N LEU A 59 -23.57 1.65 -43.82
CA LEU A 59 -22.32 0.86 -43.77
C LEU A 59 -22.60 -0.59 -44.22
N GLN A 60 -21.93 -1.03 -45.28
CA GLN A 60 -22.00 -2.38 -45.77
C GLN A 60 -20.74 -3.17 -45.36
N LEU A 61 -20.93 -4.43 -44.93
CA LEU A 61 -19.81 -5.34 -44.70
C LEU A 61 -19.13 -5.72 -46.01
N ASP A 62 -17.83 -5.95 -45.96
CA ASP A 62 -17.06 -6.44 -47.12
C ASP A 62 -17.43 -7.90 -47.45
N GLY A 63 -16.88 -8.44 -48.56
CA GLY A 63 -17.14 -9.83 -49.03
C GLY A 63 -16.68 -10.92 -48.02
N SER A 64 -16.01 -10.55 -46.91
CA SER A 64 -15.60 -11.42 -45.82
C SER A 64 -16.39 -11.14 -44.52
N ALA A 65 -17.53 -10.48 -44.64
CA ALA A 65 -18.39 -10.07 -43.53
C ALA A 65 -17.72 -9.15 -42.50
N ARG A 66 -16.74 -8.33 -42.92
CA ARG A 66 -16.05 -7.37 -42.04
C ARG A 66 -16.49 -5.95 -42.35
N ILE A 67 -16.41 -5.10 -41.34
CA ILE A 67 -16.59 -3.65 -41.51
C ILE A 67 -15.42 -3.14 -42.37
N PRO A 68 -15.69 -2.38 -43.45
CA PRO A 68 -14.60 -1.78 -44.24
C PRO A 68 -13.68 -0.93 -43.37
N ALA A 69 -12.43 -0.78 -43.77
CA ALA A 69 -11.43 0.02 -43.08
C ALA A 69 -11.94 1.48 -42.95
N LEU A 70 -12.48 1.81 -41.81
CA LEU A 70 -12.92 3.16 -41.42
C LEU A 70 -11.87 3.75 -40.48
N SER A 71 -11.63 5.05 -40.57
CA SER A 71 -10.91 5.75 -39.51
C SER A 71 -11.69 5.62 -38.19
N GLY A 72 -11.08 4.98 -37.19
CA GLY A 72 -11.66 4.86 -35.85
C GLY A 72 -11.90 6.21 -35.14
N ALA A 73 -11.39 7.30 -35.70
CA ALA A 73 -11.47 8.64 -35.12
C ALA A 73 -12.93 9.15 -34.94
N ASN A 74 -13.85 8.63 -35.73
CA ASN A 74 -15.27 9.04 -35.69
C ASN A 74 -16.19 7.96 -35.07
N LEU A 75 -15.64 6.85 -34.59
CA LEU A 75 -16.41 5.84 -33.87
C LEU A 75 -16.52 6.28 -32.41
N THR A 76 -17.67 6.81 -32.03
CA THR A 76 -17.97 7.15 -30.63
C THR A 76 -18.52 5.92 -29.90
N ASN A 77 -18.20 5.79 -28.59
CA ASN A 77 -18.62 4.70 -27.73
C ASN A 77 -18.08 3.30 -28.09
N VAL A 78 -16.99 3.20 -28.86
CA VAL A 78 -16.26 1.93 -28.96
C VAL A 78 -15.36 1.79 -27.74
N PRO A 79 -15.51 0.74 -26.91
CA PRO A 79 -14.66 0.52 -25.74
C PRO A 79 -13.21 0.20 -26.21
N GLY A 80 -12.43 1.24 -26.40
CA GLY A 80 -10.99 1.12 -26.70
C GLY A 80 -10.11 1.28 -25.45
N PRO A 81 -8.80 1.08 -25.57
CA PRO A 81 -7.87 1.43 -24.51
C PRO A 81 -7.90 2.94 -24.25
N THR A 82 -7.75 3.34 -23.00
CA THR A 82 -7.46 4.74 -22.67
C THR A 82 -6.02 5.04 -23.04
N SER A 83 -5.78 6.17 -23.69
CA SER A 83 -4.43 6.65 -24.00
C SER A 83 -4.16 7.92 -23.24
N SER A 84 -3.04 8.00 -22.53
CA SER A 84 -2.61 9.14 -21.71
C SER A 84 -1.10 9.39 -21.88
N THR A 85 -0.61 10.48 -21.35
CA THR A 85 0.83 10.78 -21.23
C THR A 85 1.39 10.38 -19.86
N SER A 86 0.53 9.91 -18.96
CA SER A 86 0.86 9.40 -17.61
C SER A 86 0.34 7.99 -17.41
N ASP A 87 0.84 7.31 -16.39
CA ASP A 87 0.30 6.05 -15.90
C ASP A 87 -1.12 6.23 -15.36
N PRO A 88 -1.92 5.16 -15.28
CA PRO A 88 -3.23 5.21 -14.62
C PRO A 88 -3.04 5.44 -13.11
N ALA A 89 -3.98 6.13 -12.49
CA ALA A 89 -4.00 6.32 -11.04
C ALA A 89 -4.95 5.31 -10.37
N ILE A 90 -4.77 5.08 -9.08
CA ILE A 90 -5.59 4.16 -8.28
C ILE A 90 -7.06 4.62 -8.13
N ASP A 91 -7.34 5.87 -8.41
CA ASP A 91 -8.66 6.52 -8.36
C ASP A 91 -9.27 6.80 -9.74
N THR A 92 -8.72 6.24 -10.81
CA THR A 92 -9.23 6.38 -12.17
C THR A 92 -10.64 5.79 -12.34
N ASN A 93 -11.03 4.87 -11.45
CA ASN A 93 -12.34 4.19 -11.40
C ASN A 93 -12.80 3.61 -12.75
N PRO A 94 -11.97 2.78 -13.40
CA PRO A 94 -12.31 2.14 -14.66
C PRO A 94 -13.24 0.94 -14.45
N THR A 95 -13.70 0.34 -15.55
CA THR A 95 -14.27 -1.01 -15.50
C THR A 95 -13.15 -2.06 -15.45
N LEU A 96 -13.42 -3.22 -14.86
CA LEU A 96 -12.51 -4.35 -14.84
C LEU A 96 -12.11 -4.76 -16.28
N GLY A 97 -10.84 -5.06 -16.50
CA GLY A 97 -10.27 -5.39 -17.80
C GLY A 97 -10.04 -4.19 -18.74
N LYS A 98 -10.29 -2.95 -18.29
CA LYS A 98 -9.96 -1.74 -19.05
C LYS A 98 -8.45 -1.68 -19.31
N LYS A 99 -8.06 -1.39 -20.54
CA LYS A 99 -6.66 -1.18 -20.92
C LYS A 99 -6.31 0.32 -20.90
N TRP A 100 -5.08 0.61 -20.47
CA TRP A 100 -4.48 1.94 -20.46
C TRP A 100 -3.13 1.92 -21.16
N ILE A 101 -2.86 2.90 -21.99
CA ILE A 101 -1.59 3.05 -22.70
C ILE A 101 -0.97 4.39 -22.33
N ASN A 102 0.20 4.36 -21.69
CA ASN A 102 1.02 5.55 -21.50
C ASN A 102 1.81 5.82 -22.77
N LYS A 103 1.50 6.93 -23.47
CA LYS A 103 2.17 7.31 -24.72
C LYS A 103 3.60 7.81 -24.52
N THR A 104 3.95 8.24 -23.31
CA THR A 104 5.27 8.77 -22.97
C THR A 104 6.26 7.65 -22.71
N SER A 105 5.87 6.65 -21.89
CA SER A 105 6.73 5.52 -21.53
C SER A 105 6.57 4.33 -22.49
N GLY A 106 5.46 4.23 -23.22
CA GLY A 106 5.09 3.07 -24.03
C GLY A 106 4.48 1.92 -23.21
N GLU A 107 4.25 2.10 -21.91
CA GLU A 107 3.73 1.07 -21.04
C GLU A 107 2.23 0.83 -21.26
N VAL A 108 1.82 -0.42 -21.05
CA VAL A 108 0.44 -0.86 -21.20
C VAL A 108 -0.02 -1.53 -19.93
N TYR A 109 -1.12 -1.05 -19.38
CA TYR A 109 -1.73 -1.57 -18.15
C TYR A 109 -3.11 -2.17 -18.44
N ILE A 110 -3.50 -3.14 -17.62
CA ILE A 110 -4.86 -3.67 -17.56
C ILE A 110 -5.39 -3.52 -16.13
N CYS A 111 -6.63 -3.02 -15.99
CA CYS A 111 -7.26 -2.96 -14.69
C CYS A 111 -7.67 -4.37 -14.23
N THR A 112 -7.04 -4.84 -13.16
CA THR A 112 -7.31 -6.17 -12.55
C THR A 112 -8.14 -6.07 -11.28
N ASP A 113 -8.27 -4.88 -10.70
CA ASP A 113 -9.22 -4.57 -9.63
C ASP A 113 -9.80 -3.16 -9.88
N ALA A 114 -11.12 -3.06 -9.98
CA ALA A 114 -11.86 -1.82 -10.25
C ALA A 114 -12.51 -1.24 -8.99
N THR A 115 -12.06 -1.60 -7.79
CA THR A 115 -12.57 -1.03 -6.53
C THR A 115 -12.37 0.48 -6.52
N ALA A 116 -13.45 1.22 -6.31
CA ALA A 116 -13.44 2.69 -6.39
C ALA A 116 -12.43 3.31 -5.41
N GLY A 117 -11.53 4.15 -5.92
CA GLY A 117 -10.46 4.78 -5.15
C GLY A 117 -9.28 3.86 -4.77
N ALA A 118 -9.35 2.58 -5.16
CA ALA A 118 -8.33 1.57 -4.85
C ALA A 118 -8.09 0.62 -6.04
N ASN A 119 -8.06 1.16 -7.25
CA ASN A 119 -7.87 0.37 -8.45
C ASN A 119 -6.49 -0.27 -8.49
N VAL A 120 -6.42 -1.50 -9.00
CA VAL A 120 -5.15 -2.18 -9.32
C VAL A 120 -5.00 -2.26 -10.83
N TRP A 121 -3.84 -1.83 -11.31
CA TRP A 121 -3.47 -1.85 -12.71
C TRP A 121 -2.21 -2.68 -12.90
N THR A 122 -2.36 -3.83 -13.52
CA THR A 122 -1.22 -4.72 -13.82
C THR A 122 -0.53 -4.26 -15.08
N ASN A 123 0.77 -4.03 -15.01
CA ASN A 123 1.62 -3.71 -16.15
C ASN A 123 1.83 -4.96 -17.01
N LEU A 124 1.51 -4.88 -18.28
CA LEU A 124 1.65 -6.00 -19.24
C LEU A 124 3.05 -6.12 -19.85
N GLY A 125 3.98 -5.26 -19.47
CA GLY A 125 5.36 -5.23 -19.98
C GLY A 125 6.40 -5.32 -18.86
N ALA A 126 7.67 -5.14 -19.20
CA ALA A 126 8.79 -5.09 -18.25
C ALA A 126 9.04 -3.65 -17.75
N GLY A 127 7.99 -2.86 -17.52
CA GLY A 127 8.05 -1.46 -17.14
C GLY A 127 8.33 -1.22 -15.66
N THR A 128 7.81 -0.09 -15.17
CA THR A 128 8.01 0.38 -13.77
C THR A 128 7.26 -0.46 -12.73
N GLY A 129 6.47 -1.45 -13.14
CA GLY A 129 5.68 -2.34 -12.29
C GLY A 129 4.20 -1.97 -12.25
N ASP A 130 3.45 -2.67 -11.42
CA ASP A 130 2.01 -2.50 -11.29
C ASP A 130 1.66 -1.20 -10.56
N VAL A 131 0.58 -0.55 -10.96
CA VAL A 131 -0.03 0.56 -10.20
C VAL A 131 -1.07 -0.03 -9.26
N GLN A 132 -0.81 0.03 -7.97
CA GLN A 132 -1.69 -0.50 -6.93
C GLN A 132 -1.68 0.42 -5.69
N PRO A 133 -2.73 0.37 -4.86
CA PRO A 133 -2.73 1.10 -3.60
C PRO A 133 -1.51 0.73 -2.75
N TRP A 134 -0.87 1.74 -2.19
CA TRP A 134 0.21 1.50 -1.24
C TRP A 134 -0.32 0.75 -0.01
N THR A 135 0.44 -0.23 0.45
CA THR A 135 0.21 -0.91 1.72
C THR A 135 1.43 -0.75 2.62
N TYR A 136 1.22 -0.80 3.92
CA TYR A 136 2.32 -0.80 4.89
C TYR A 136 3.18 -2.07 4.77
N GLN A 137 2.61 -3.15 4.30
CA GLN A 137 3.35 -4.41 4.13
C GLN A 137 4.35 -4.31 2.98
N GLY A 138 5.57 -4.80 3.24
CA GLY A 138 6.58 -4.98 2.20
C GLY A 138 6.31 -6.21 1.34
N SER A 139 6.79 -6.18 0.12
CA SER A 139 6.72 -7.31 -0.81
C SER A 139 8.01 -8.15 -0.83
N ASN A 140 9.15 -7.54 -0.55
CA ASN A 140 10.46 -8.15 -0.82
C ASN A 140 11.35 -8.34 0.42
N TYR A 141 11.49 -7.32 1.25
CA TYR A 141 12.52 -7.29 2.29
C TYR A 141 12.07 -6.66 3.60
N GLY A 142 12.62 -7.17 4.72
CA GLY A 142 12.66 -6.49 6.00
C GLY A 142 14.05 -5.91 6.26
N TYR A 143 14.10 -4.74 6.91
CA TYR A 143 15.34 -4.02 7.23
C TYR A 143 15.46 -3.79 8.72
N ASN A 144 16.68 -3.96 9.25
CA ASN A 144 17.05 -3.63 10.62
C ASN A 144 18.18 -2.63 10.62
N ALA A 145 17.96 -1.45 11.18
CA ALA A 145 18.98 -0.38 11.19
C ALA A 145 19.40 -0.02 12.62
N GLY A 146 20.69 0.09 12.84
CA GLY A 146 21.28 0.42 14.14
C GLY A 146 21.11 -0.69 15.18
N GLY A 147 20.94 -0.28 16.44
CA GLY A 147 20.80 -1.17 17.60
C GLY A 147 22.06 -1.21 18.48
N ALA A 148 22.00 -2.02 19.54
CA ALA A 148 23.12 -2.21 20.46
C ALA A 148 23.46 -3.69 20.63
N ARG A 149 24.78 -4.04 20.73
CA ARG A 149 25.27 -5.43 20.81
C ARG A 149 25.21 -6.03 22.22
N GLN A 150 25.35 -5.23 23.25
CA GLN A 150 25.39 -5.70 24.65
C GLN A 150 25.16 -4.55 25.64
N ASN A 151 25.15 -4.86 26.91
CA ASN A 151 25.07 -3.88 27.99
C ASN A 151 26.51 -3.57 28.53
N PRO A 152 26.92 -2.31 28.75
CA PRO A 152 26.11 -1.10 28.57
C PRO A 152 25.94 -0.72 27.08
N ASP A 153 24.73 -0.32 26.73
CA ASP A 153 24.34 -0.02 25.33
C ASP A 153 25.16 1.11 24.72
N HIS A 154 25.52 2.11 25.54
CA HIS A 154 26.16 3.36 25.10
C HIS A 154 27.56 3.22 24.49
N GLY A 155 28.25 2.10 24.72
CA GLY A 155 29.56 1.82 24.14
C GLY A 155 29.52 0.85 22.96
N ASN A 156 28.35 0.30 22.64
CA ASN A 156 28.20 -0.83 21.71
C ASN A 156 27.13 -0.62 20.65
N CYS A 157 26.86 0.64 20.31
CA CYS A 157 25.90 0.99 19.26
C CYS A 157 26.40 0.52 17.89
N LEU A 158 25.43 0.19 17.04
CA LEU A 158 25.64 -0.20 15.65
C LEU A 158 25.15 0.90 14.70
N ASN A 159 25.82 1.01 13.56
CA ASN A 159 25.33 1.77 12.41
C ASN A 159 24.85 0.84 11.27
N THR A 160 25.13 -0.46 11.34
CA THR A 160 24.83 -1.43 10.30
C THR A 160 23.34 -1.49 9.96
N ILE A 161 23.03 -1.54 8.67
CA ILE A 161 21.70 -1.78 8.11
C ILE A 161 21.69 -3.20 7.54
N ASP A 162 20.96 -4.09 8.21
CA ASP A 162 20.73 -5.46 7.75
C ASP A 162 19.46 -5.57 6.94
N ARG A 163 19.48 -6.42 5.92
CA ARG A 163 18.34 -6.74 5.07
C ARG A 163 18.13 -8.26 4.99
N PHE A 164 16.89 -8.74 5.18
CA PHE A 164 16.51 -10.14 4.96
C PHE A 164 15.35 -10.24 3.98
N ALA A 165 15.30 -11.32 3.19
CA ALA A 165 14.26 -11.51 2.17
C ALA A 165 13.03 -12.20 2.77
N PHE A 166 11.82 -11.70 2.47
CA PHE A 166 10.57 -12.33 2.89
C PHE A 166 10.28 -13.65 2.17
N ALA A 167 10.80 -13.80 0.95
CA ALA A 167 10.56 -14.98 0.10
C ALA A 167 11.42 -16.21 0.46
N SER A 168 12.39 -16.07 1.36
CA SER A 168 13.32 -17.16 1.70
C SER A 168 13.56 -17.26 3.21
N THR A 169 13.98 -18.45 3.65
CA THR A 169 14.52 -18.67 4.98
C THR A 169 16.04 -18.58 4.90
N ALA A 170 16.57 -17.36 4.96
CA ALA A 170 18.00 -17.09 4.88
C ALA A 170 18.39 -15.98 5.84
N ASN A 171 19.65 -16.01 6.28
CA ASN A 171 20.21 -14.97 7.12
C ASN A 171 20.16 -13.61 6.41
N ALA A 172 20.08 -12.56 7.19
CA ALA A 172 20.20 -11.20 6.71
C ALA A 172 21.59 -10.92 6.12
N VAL A 173 21.66 -9.92 5.28
CA VAL A 173 22.91 -9.38 4.71
C VAL A 173 23.07 -7.92 5.09
N ASP A 174 24.29 -7.50 5.33
CA ASP A 174 24.67 -6.10 5.50
C ASP A 174 24.54 -5.37 4.15
N VAL A 175 23.76 -4.27 4.13
CA VAL A 175 23.48 -3.49 2.91
C VAL A 175 23.92 -2.04 3.00
N GLY A 176 24.47 -1.61 4.13
CA GLY A 176 24.98 -0.26 4.34
C GLY A 176 24.98 0.16 5.80
N ASP A 177 25.30 1.42 6.04
CA ASP A 177 25.42 2.01 7.36
C ASP A 177 24.54 3.25 7.54
N LEU A 178 24.03 3.47 8.76
CA LEU A 178 23.55 4.76 9.23
C LEU A 178 24.72 5.76 9.33
N THR A 179 24.42 7.05 9.27
CA THR A 179 25.45 8.10 9.39
C THR A 179 26.10 8.13 10.78
N VAL A 180 25.39 7.64 11.80
CA VAL A 180 25.85 7.54 13.19
C VAL A 180 25.42 6.20 13.78
N ALA A 181 26.30 5.57 14.54
CA ALA A 181 25.95 4.38 15.33
C ALA A 181 24.96 4.77 16.44
N GLN A 182 23.77 4.13 16.44
CA GLN A 182 22.67 4.51 17.33
C GLN A 182 21.75 3.33 17.66
N PHE A 183 20.97 3.46 18.74
CA PHE A 183 20.00 2.48 19.21
C PHE A 183 18.74 3.17 19.74
N ASN A 184 17.67 2.41 20.02
CA ASN A 184 16.35 2.93 20.39
C ASN A 184 15.76 3.86 19.33
N THR A 185 15.93 3.49 18.08
CA THR A 185 15.48 4.24 16.91
C THR A 185 14.13 3.77 16.43
N VAL A 186 13.38 4.65 15.81
CA VAL A 186 12.07 4.36 15.20
C VAL A 186 12.24 4.05 13.73
N GLY A 187 11.64 2.96 13.27
CA GLY A 187 11.60 2.58 11.85
C GLY A 187 10.32 3.04 11.16
N ASN A 188 10.46 3.54 9.94
CA ASN A 188 9.36 3.88 9.04
C ASN A 188 9.67 3.39 7.62
N SER A 189 8.63 3.21 6.81
CA SER A 189 8.70 2.64 5.47
C SER A 189 7.94 3.47 4.45
N SER A 190 8.45 3.52 3.23
CA SER A 190 7.73 4.01 2.05
C SER A 190 7.94 3.04 0.88
N ALA A 191 7.32 3.32 -0.25
CA ALA A 191 7.48 2.51 -1.46
C ALA A 191 8.92 2.44 -2.00
N SER A 192 9.79 3.41 -1.67
CA SER A 192 11.15 3.48 -2.22
C SER A 192 12.24 3.55 -1.17
N TYR A 193 11.91 3.96 0.05
CA TYR A 193 12.87 4.21 1.11
C TYR A 193 12.39 3.68 2.45
N SER A 194 13.35 3.27 3.26
CA SER A 194 13.19 3.02 4.69
C SER A 194 13.89 4.12 5.48
N PHE A 195 13.42 4.33 6.70
CA PHE A 195 13.90 5.44 7.56
C PHE A 195 14.22 4.92 8.95
N SER A 196 15.20 5.57 9.58
CA SER A 196 15.54 5.40 11.00
C SER A 196 15.58 6.78 11.65
N SER A 197 14.86 6.98 12.74
CA SER A 197 14.70 8.30 13.35
C SER A 197 14.94 8.30 14.85
N GLY A 198 15.53 9.38 15.36
CA GLY A 198 15.80 9.59 16.78
C GLY A 198 16.81 8.61 17.36
N GLY A 199 16.61 8.20 18.60
CA GLY A 199 17.46 7.25 19.32
C GLY A 199 18.62 7.87 20.11
N TYR A 200 19.59 7.04 20.45
CA TYR A 200 20.79 7.43 21.18
C TYR A 200 22.05 7.09 20.38
N SER A 201 23.04 7.96 20.36
CA SER A 201 24.36 7.67 19.80
C SER A 201 25.37 7.21 20.88
N THR A 202 26.52 6.72 20.41
CA THR A 202 27.66 6.32 21.26
C THR A 202 28.14 7.45 22.17
N GLY A 203 28.65 7.10 23.35
CA GLY A 203 29.31 8.06 24.29
C GLY A 203 28.40 8.63 25.37
N GLY A 204 27.25 8.05 25.62
CA GLY A 204 26.32 8.44 26.67
C GLY A 204 24.88 8.55 26.16
N TYR A 205 23.98 9.08 26.98
CA TYR A 205 22.59 9.33 26.59
C TYR A 205 22.48 10.57 25.67
N ASN A 206 23.19 10.53 24.52
CA ASN A 206 23.09 11.58 23.52
C ASN A 206 21.87 11.34 22.63
N TYR A 207 20.74 11.89 23.03
CA TYR A 207 19.51 11.86 22.24
C TYR A 207 19.72 12.51 20.88
N GLN A 208 19.18 11.86 19.85
CA GLN A 208 19.25 12.31 18.47
C GLN A 208 17.90 12.81 18.00
N ASN A 209 17.91 13.74 17.06
CA ASN A 209 16.69 14.18 16.35
C ASN A 209 16.78 13.88 14.84
N LYS A 210 17.79 13.17 14.39
CA LYS A 210 18.01 12.86 12.97
C LYS A 210 16.91 11.99 12.41
N ILE A 211 16.59 12.24 11.14
CA ILE A 211 15.82 11.34 10.27
C ILE A 211 16.76 10.87 9.18
N GLU A 212 17.15 9.61 9.22
CA GLU A 212 18.04 8.98 8.27
C GLU A 212 17.27 8.15 7.26
N LYS A 213 17.56 8.32 5.98
CA LYS A 213 16.90 7.67 4.84
C LYS A 213 17.88 6.76 4.11
N TYR A 214 17.44 5.53 3.80
CA TYR A 214 18.19 4.58 2.97
C TYR A 214 17.27 3.93 1.93
N ALA A 215 17.87 3.64 0.74
CA ALA A 215 17.09 3.15 -0.40
C ALA A 215 16.77 1.66 -0.27
N ASN A 216 15.51 1.28 -0.58
CA ASN A 216 15.06 -0.11 -0.53
C ASN A 216 15.62 -0.96 -1.69
N ALA A 217 15.88 -0.36 -2.85
CA ALA A 217 16.29 -1.09 -4.05
C ALA A 217 17.81 -1.27 -4.21
N SER A 218 18.63 -0.61 -3.39
CA SER A 218 20.08 -0.63 -3.54
C SER A 218 20.80 -0.90 -2.21
N THR A 219 22.07 -1.29 -2.30
CA THR A 219 22.98 -1.36 -1.17
C THR A 219 23.73 -0.03 -1.08
N ALA A 220 23.38 0.81 -0.12
CA ALA A 220 24.02 2.11 0.08
C ALA A 220 23.81 2.57 1.53
N ASN A 221 24.74 3.40 2.02
CA ASN A 221 24.62 4.03 3.32
C ASN A 221 23.43 4.98 3.38
N ALA A 222 22.87 5.16 4.56
CA ALA A 222 21.84 6.13 4.82
C ALA A 222 22.35 7.57 4.66
N THR A 223 21.44 8.47 4.43
CA THR A 223 21.69 9.92 4.44
C THR A 223 20.83 10.58 5.51
N ASP A 224 21.41 11.51 6.24
CA ASP A 224 20.71 12.42 7.14
C ASP A 224 19.95 13.44 6.29
N ILE A 225 18.61 13.41 6.35
CA ILE A 225 17.77 14.22 5.46
C ILE A 225 16.99 15.31 6.17
N ALA A 226 16.81 15.19 7.49
CA ALA A 226 15.93 16.09 8.25
C ALA A 226 16.04 15.82 9.76
N ASN A 227 15.31 16.61 10.54
CA ASN A 227 15.26 16.47 11.99
C ASN A 227 13.83 16.33 12.51
N LEU A 228 13.69 15.58 13.61
CA LEU A 228 12.55 15.62 14.49
C LEU A 228 12.45 17.02 15.17
N THR A 229 11.29 17.34 15.71
CA THR A 229 11.10 18.64 16.41
C THR A 229 11.97 18.75 17.66
N GLU A 230 12.29 17.61 18.27
CA GLU A 230 13.12 17.51 19.47
C GLU A 230 14.03 16.29 19.43
N ASN A 231 15.04 16.26 20.30
CA ASN A 231 15.88 15.09 20.52
C ASN A 231 15.07 14.01 21.25
N LYS A 232 14.87 12.86 20.64
CA LYS A 232 13.99 11.78 21.12
C LYS A 232 14.72 10.45 21.22
N GLY A 233 14.47 9.72 22.30
CA GLY A 233 14.98 8.37 22.52
C GLY A 233 13.91 7.46 23.12
N ASP A 234 14.27 6.19 23.34
CA ASP A 234 13.41 5.16 23.93
C ASP A 234 12.06 5.00 23.24
N SER A 235 12.02 5.17 21.91
CA SER A 235 10.84 4.91 21.11
C SER A 235 11.10 3.76 20.12
N THR A 236 10.06 2.95 19.87
CA THR A 236 10.03 1.95 18.80
C THR A 236 8.70 2.01 18.06
N MET A 237 7.87 3.00 18.37
CA MET A 237 6.49 3.14 17.90
C MET A 237 6.43 3.95 16.61
N GLY A 238 6.88 3.34 15.50
CA GLY A 238 6.78 3.90 14.16
C GLY A 238 5.53 3.41 13.44
N SER A 239 4.87 4.28 12.70
CA SER A 239 3.87 3.90 11.71
C SER A 239 4.04 4.70 10.43
N SER A 240 3.48 4.20 9.32
CA SER A 240 3.72 4.79 8.02
C SER A 240 2.42 4.87 7.21
N SER A 241 2.26 5.98 6.50
CA SER A 241 1.26 6.17 5.46
C SER A 241 1.94 6.20 4.08
N PRO A 242 1.20 6.29 2.96
CA PRO A 242 1.79 6.41 1.63
C PRO A 242 2.81 7.55 1.47
N THR A 243 2.68 8.61 2.25
CA THR A 243 3.44 9.86 2.07
C THR A 243 4.16 10.35 3.31
N HIS A 244 3.91 9.74 4.47
CA HIS A 244 4.50 10.19 5.74
C HIS A 244 4.89 9.03 6.65
N GLY A 245 6.02 9.21 7.38
CA GLY A 245 6.36 8.46 8.57
C GLY A 245 5.85 9.19 9.82
N PHE A 246 5.43 8.42 10.83
CA PHE A 246 4.96 8.91 12.12
C PHE A 246 5.76 8.28 13.24
N ILE A 247 6.08 9.08 14.24
CA ILE A 247 6.79 8.68 15.45
C ILE A 247 5.92 9.07 16.63
N ALA A 248 5.50 8.09 17.41
CA ALA A 248 4.54 8.30 18.50
C ALA A 248 5.15 7.90 19.84
N GLY A 249 5.00 8.75 20.85
CA GLY A 249 5.44 8.52 22.21
C GLY A 249 6.95 8.27 22.32
N VAL A 250 7.59 8.98 23.18
CA VAL A 250 9.04 8.89 23.38
C VAL A 250 9.37 9.26 24.82
N ARG A 251 10.61 9.06 25.18
CA ARG A 251 11.15 9.63 26.41
C ARG A 251 11.93 10.91 26.09
N LEU A 252 11.58 12.00 26.75
CA LEU A 252 12.31 13.25 26.69
C LEU A 252 13.28 13.37 27.88
N GLY A 253 14.53 13.74 27.60
CA GLY A 253 15.51 14.08 28.63
C GLY A 253 16.24 12.91 29.28
N ASN A 254 17.49 13.18 29.71
CA ASN A 254 18.45 12.23 30.26
C ASN A 254 18.38 12.06 31.78
N THR A 255 17.65 12.92 32.48
CA THR A 255 17.62 12.97 33.96
C THR A 255 16.23 12.64 34.47
N ALA A 256 16.16 11.87 35.54
CA ALA A 256 14.91 11.63 36.26
C ALA A 256 14.33 12.94 36.81
N PRO A 257 12.98 13.12 36.81
CA PRO A 257 12.01 12.12 36.37
C PRO A 257 12.02 11.99 34.81
N TYR A 258 12.13 10.77 34.33
CA TYR A 258 12.02 10.46 32.91
C TYR A 258 10.59 10.80 32.47
N ASN A 259 10.44 11.76 31.57
CA ASN A 259 9.13 12.23 31.15
C ASN A 259 8.69 11.47 29.87
N PRO A 260 7.65 10.63 29.95
CA PRO A 260 7.00 10.12 28.75
C PRO A 260 6.34 11.29 28.02
N ASP A 261 6.42 11.27 26.69
CA ASP A 261 5.81 12.27 25.83
C ASP A 261 4.54 11.73 25.19
N VAL A 262 3.58 12.60 24.92
CA VAL A 262 2.37 12.29 24.17
C VAL A 262 2.50 12.62 22.69
N THR A 263 3.45 13.45 22.30
CA THR A 263 3.55 14.01 20.94
C THR A 263 3.69 12.93 19.88
N ILE A 264 2.86 13.02 18.86
CA ILE A 264 3.00 12.28 17.61
C ILE A 264 3.65 13.23 16.60
N GLU A 265 4.82 12.89 16.11
CA GLU A 265 5.48 13.64 15.03
C GLU A 265 5.25 13.00 13.69
N LYS A 266 5.19 13.83 12.65
CA LYS A 266 5.01 13.45 11.26
C LYS A 266 6.09 14.07 10.40
N PHE A 267 6.74 13.27 9.55
CA PHE A 267 7.67 13.74 8.51
C PHE A 267 7.28 13.19 7.13
N SER A 268 7.65 13.91 6.07
CA SER A 268 7.38 13.48 4.69
C SER A 268 8.33 12.36 4.28
N THR A 269 7.78 11.28 3.66
CA THR A 269 8.58 10.21 3.04
C THR A 269 8.86 10.46 1.55
N VAL A 270 8.29 11.53 0.99
CA VAL A 270 8.42 11.89 -0.44
C VAL A 270 9.24 13.15 -0.67
N SER A 271 9.53 13.92 0.38
CA SER A 271 10.38 15.10 0.34
C SER A 271 11.22 15.21 1.61
N ASP A 272 12.46 15.70 1.47
CA ASP A 272 13.37 15.87 2.59
C ASP A 272 12.98 17.15 3.35
N ALA A 273 12.28 17.00 4.49
CA ALA A 273 11.80 18.10 5.32
C ALA A 273 11.73 17.66 6.78
N ASN A 274 11.97 18.63 7.70
CA ASN A 274 11.85 18.38 9.13
C ASN A 274 10.45 17.90 9.51
N ALA A 275 10.39 17.09 10.56
CA ALA A 275 9.14 16.66 11.16
C ALA A 275 8.36 17.84 11.73
N VAL A 276 7.06 17.65 11.84
CA VAL A 276 6.14 18.57 12.48
C VAL A 276 5.26 17.82 13.48
N ASP A 277 4.73 18.53 14.47
CA ASP A 277 3.73 18.00 15.37
C ASP A 277 2.47 17.57 14.60
N HIS A 278 1.96 16.38 14.91
CA HIS A 278 0.74 15.79 14.32
C HIS A 278 -0.35 15.51 15.36
N GLY A 279 -0.19 15.93 16.58
CA GLY A 279 -1.14 15.70 17.67
C GLY A 279 -0.59 14.76 18.73
N ASP A 280 -1.46 14.30 19.64
CA ASP A 280 -1.05 13.65 20.87
C ASP A 280 -1.57 12.21 20.98
N LEU A 281 -0.81 11.35 21.65
CA LEU A 281 -1.31 10.10 22.19
C LEU A 281 -2.33 10.38 23.30
N HIS A 282 -3.27 9.47 23.52
CA HIS A 282 -4.22 9.50 24.62
C HIS A 282 -3.50 9.40 25.99
N THR A 283 -2.46 8.60 26.05
CA THR A 283 -1.64 8.38 27.25
C THR A 283 -0.16 8.52 26.90
N ALA A 284 0.57 9.31 27.67
CA ALA A 284 2.01 9.50 27.51
C ALA A 284 2.76 8.17 27.74
N THR A 285 3.59 7.77 26.80
CA THR A 285 4.22 6.45 26.80
C THR A 285 5.58 6.43 26.12
N TRP A 286 6.37 5.41 26.45
CA TRP A 286 7.54 4.98 25.67
C TRP A 286 7.58 3.46 25.55
N TYR A 287 8.47 2.90 24.75
CA TYR A 287 8.63 1.46 24.51
C TYR A 287 7.33 0.72 24.17
N GLY A 288 6.86 0.82 22.96
CA GLY A 288 5.70 0.09 22.46
C GLY A 288 5.89 -0.42 21.05
N GLY A 289 4.98 -1.24 20.58
CA GLY A 289 4.89 -1.67 19.17
C GLY A 289 4.16 -0.63 18.32
N GLY A 290 4.69 -0.36 17.12
CA GLY A 290 4.00 0.48 16.12
C GLY A 290 3.31 -0.36 15.05
N HIS A 291 2.09 0.06 14.65
CA HIS A 291 1.32 -0.65 13.62
C HIS A 291 0.67 0.35 12.67
N SER A 292 0.38 -0.10 11.46
CA SER A 292 -0.15 0.77 10.41
C SER A 292 -1.27 0.13 9.62
N THR A 293 -2.26 0.97 9.29
CA THR A 293 -3.18 0.76 8.18
C THR A 293 -2.92 1.82 7.12
N VAL A 294 -3.70 1.84 6.05
CA VAL A 294 -3.62 2.91 5.04
C VAL A 294 -3.98 4.30 5.63
N THR A 295 -4.82 4.34 6.68
CA THR A 295 -5.41 5.59 7.20
C THR A 295 -5.08 5.90 8.65
N HIS A 296 -4.61 4.92 9.43
CA HIS A 296 -4.37 5.07 10.86
C HIS A 296 -3.06 4.43 11.31
N GLY A 297 -2.41 5.05 12.27
CA GLY A 297 -1.36 4.47 13.08
C GLY A 297 -1.91 3.94 14.41
N PHE A 298 -1.26 2.91 14.92
CA PHE A 298 -1.55 2.33 16.23
C PHE A 298 -0.27 2.15 17.02
N THR A 299 -0.40 2.26 18.34
CA THR A 299 0.66 1.89 19.29
C THR A 299 0.10 0.86 20.27
N SER A 300 0.93 -0.07 20.72
CA SER A 300 0.49 -1.16 21.61
C SER A 300 1.52 -1.47 22.68
N GLY A 301 1.04 -1.72 23.91
CA GLY A 301 1.82 -2.13 25.06
C GLY A 301 2.93 -1.11 25.40
N HIS A 302 2.83 -0.47 26.55
CA HIS A 302 3.62 0.72 26.81
C HIS A 302 4.16 0.75 28.22
N SER A 303 5.17 1.59 28.43
CA SER A 303 5.60 2.01 29.77
C SER A 303 5.29 3.48 29.98
N ASN A 304 5.05 3.87 31.23
CA ASN A 304 5.00 5.25 31.67
C ASN A 304 5.68 5.42 33.04
N ASN A 305 5.83 6.67 33.50
CA ASN A 305 6.44 6.96 34.80
C ASN A 305 5.47 6.97 35.98
N ALA A 306 4.18 6.82 35.73
CA ALA A 306 3.15 6.82 36.76
C ALA A 306 2.68 5.39 37.04
N SER A 307 2.25 5.11 38.25
CA SER A 307 1.61 3.83 38.57
C SER A 307 0.22 3.75 37.91
N PRO A 308 -0.11 2.64 37.22
CA PRO A 308 0.73 1.49 36.96
C PRO A 308 1.82 1.81 35.92
N TYR A 309 3.06 1.40 36.20
CA TYR A 309 4.20 1.64 35.31
C TYR A 309 4.09 0.91 33.96
N TYR A 310 3.21 -0.05 33.88
CA TYR A 310 2.97 -0.91 32.70
C TYR A 310 1.54 -0.73 32.25
N ILE A 311 1.39 -0.46 30.96
CA ILE A 311 0.10 -0.18 30.36
C ILE A 311 -0.12 -1.17 29.22
N ASN A 312 -1.31 -1.73 29.16
CA ASN A 312 -1.69 -2.66 28.09
C ASN A 312 -2.58 -2.01 27.02
N ASN A 313 -2.79 -0.69 27.06
CA ASN A 313 -3.66 -0.06 26.09
C ASN A 313 -3.06 -0.10 24.67
N ILE A 314 -3.98 -0.13 23.70
CA ILE A 314 -3.70 0.07 22.27
C ILE A 314 -4.29 1.43 21.94
N GLN A 315 -3.48 2.34 21.41
CA GLN A 315 -3.93 3.68 21.04
C GLN A 315 -3.98 3.81 19.51
N ARG A 316 -5.00 4.49 18.99
CA ARG A 316 -5.19 4.72 17.56
C ARG A 316 -5.25 6.19 17.23
N TYR A 317 -4.53 6.63 16.19
CA TYR A 317 -4.56 7.99 15.66
C TYR A 317 -4.72 7.99 14.13
N ALA A 318 -5.37 9.04 13.60
CA ALA A 318 -5.63 9.18 12.18
C ALA A 318 -4.44 9.88 11.48
N PHE A 319 -4.05 9.40 10.29
CA PHE A 319 -3.00 10.03 9.50
C PHE A 319 -3.43 11.35 8.84
N ALA A 320 -4.73 11.51 8.59
CA ALA A 320 -5.28 12.66 7.89
C ALA A 320 -5.58 13.87 8.78
N SER A 321 -5.64 13.69 10.11
CA SER A 321 -6.02 14.76 11.04
C SER A 321 -5.16 14.75 12.29
N ASN A 322 -4.81 15.93 12.76
CA ASN A 322 -4.00 16.12 13.96
C ASN A 322 -4.92 16.20 15.22
N THR A 323 -5.47 15.08 15.59
CA THR A 323 -6.34 14.93 16.76
C THR A 323 -5.70 13.98 17.75
N THR A 324 -6.02 14.15 19.03
CA THR A 324 -5.59 13.23 20.07
C THR A 324 -6.01 11.79 19.74
N ALA A 325 -5.08 10.85 19.91
CA ALA A 325 -5.33 9.43 19.74
C ALA A 325 -6.45 8.95 20.67
N THR A 326 -7.15 7.91 20.26
CA THR A 326 -8.18 7.26 21.07
C THR A 326 -7.59 6.04 21.77
N ASP A 327 -8.01 5.78 23.00
CA ASP A 327 -7.83 4.48 23.64
C ASP A 327 -8.70 3.47 22.87
N TRP A 328 -8.04 2.56 22.13
CA TRP A 328 -8.69 1.69 21.17
C TRP A 328 -9.08 0.35 21.77
N ALA A 329 -8.17 -0.28 22.47
CA ALA A 329 -8.31 -1.62 23.02
C ALA A 329 -7.16 -1.92 23.99
N ASN A 330 -7.07 -3.17 24.47
CA ASN A 330 -5.98 -3.61 25.34
C ASN A 330 -5.28 -4.85 24.76
N THR A 331 -3.98 -4.93 24.99
CA THR A 331 -3.18 -6.17 24.84
C THR A 331 -3.51 -7.15 25.99
N THR A 332 -3.20 -8.42 25.79
CA THR A 332 -3.50 -9.46 26.82
C THR A 332 -2.66 -9.29 28.08
N ILE A 333 -1.49 -8.69 27.94
CA ILE A 333 -0.58 -8.45 29.06
C ILE A 333 -0.16 -6.99 29.13
N ALA A 334 0.01 -6.48 30.35
CA ALA A 334 0.73 -5.25 30.62
C ALA A 334 2.22 -5.56 30.73
N THR A 335 3.02 -4.93 29.91
CA THR A 335 4.43 -5.31 29.76
C THR A 335 5.39 -4.53 30.65
N ASN A 336 6.50 -5.14 31.02
CA ASN A 336 7.61 -4.52 31.74
C ASN A 336 8.21 -3.35 30.92
N PRO A 337 8.63 -2.22 31.50
CA PRO A 337 9.13 -1.02 30.82
C PRO A 337 10.31 -1.28 29.87
N TYR A 338 11.00 -2.37 30.06
CA TYR A 338 12.13 -2.76 29.21
C TYR A 338 11.74 -3.68 28.04
N SER A 339 10.45 -3.94 27.86
CA SER A 339 9.94 -4.79 26.78
C SER A 339 9.69 -3.98 25.50
N GLY A 340 10.63 -3.12 25.09
CA GLY A 340 10.53 -2.46 23.79
C GLY A 340 10.15 -3.48 22.72
N GLN A 341 9.04 -3.23 22.02
CA GLN A 341 8.38 -4.24 21.21
C GLN A 341 8.48 -3.91 19.74
N GLY A 342 8.63 -4.94 18.93
CA GLY A 342 8.32 -4.84 17.53
C GLY A 342 6.81 -4.98 17.30
N GLY A 343 6.30 -4.31 16.30
CA GLY A 343 4.95 -4.49 15.83
C GLY A 343 4.94 -4.87 14.35
N SER A 344 3.99 -5.69 13.94
CA SER A 344 3.72 -5.93 12.52
C SER A 344 2.23 -5.77 12.22
N SER A 345 1.90 -5.65 10.94
CA SER A 345 0.54 -5.34 10.50
C SER A 345 0.18 -6.17 9.27
N SER A 346 -0.94 -6.90 9.36
CA SER A 346 -1.66 -7.36 8.17
C SER A 346 -2.57 -6.24 7.65
N THR A 347 -3.35 -6.48 6.61
CA THR A 347 -4.37 -5.53 6.14
C THR A 347 -5.51 -5.32 7.13
N THR A 348 -5.71 -6.25 8.07
CA THR A 348 -6.87 -6.28 8.99
C THR A 348 -6.52 -6.27 10.46
N ASN A 349 -5.29 -6.67 10.82
CA ASN A 349 -4.89 -6.84 12.22
C ASN A 349 -3.49 -6.31 12.49
N GLY A 350 -3.28 -5.78 13.70
CA GLY A 350 -1.97 -5.54 14.29
C GLY A 350 -1.50 -6.75 15.09
N TYR A 351 -0.20 -6.98 15.09
CA TYR A 351 0.48 -8.05 15.83
C TYR A 351 1.57 -7.44 16.71
N ALA A 352 1.45 -7.59 18.02
CA ALA A 352 2.40 -7.08 18.99
C ALA A 352 3.21 -8.24 19.60
N TYR A 353 4.51 -8.10 19.63
CA TYR A 353 5.45 -9.14 20.06
C TYR A 353 5.97 -8.83 21.46
N PHE A 354 5.50 -9.55 22.44
CA PHE A 354 5.86 -9.34 23.84
C PHE A 354 6.84 -10.39 24.33
N GLY A 355 7.84 -9.95 25.05
CA GLY A 355 8.78 -10.81 25.74
C GLY A 355 9.12 -10.30 27.12
N GLY A 356 9.65 -11.17 27.95
CA GLY A 356 10.09 -10.87 29.31
C GLY A 356 10.67 -12.13 29.96
N THR A 357 11.03 -12.06 31.23
CA THR A 357 11.51 -13.25 31.95
C THR A 357 10.40 -14.29 32.01
N GLY A 358 10.51 -15.32 31.15
CA GLY A 358 9.54 -16.41 31.08
C GLY A 358 8.23 -16.05 30.37
N VAL A 359 8.17 -14.93 29.68
CA VAL A 359 7.03 -14.48 28.87
C VAL A 359 7.43 -14.42 27.40
N SER A 360 6.62 -15.04 26.56
CA SER A 360 6.69 -14.91 25.11
C SER A 360 5.26 -14.92 24.60
N VAL A 361 4.78 -13.84 24.02
CA VAL A 361 3.39 -13.71 23.59
C VAL A 361 3.34 -12.98 22.27
N ILE A 362 2.51 -13.44 21.37
CA ILE A 362 2.12 -12.77 20.14
C ILE A 362 0.65 -12.36 20.27
N ASP A 363 0.40 -11.11 20.54
CA ASP A 363 -0.95 -10.56 20.60
C ASP A 363 -1.42 -10.09 19.21
N LYS A 364 -2.64 -10.49 18.84
CA LYS A 364 -3.32 -10.06 17.62
C LYS A 364 -4.56 -9.24 17.96
N PHE A 365 -4.72 -8.05 17.37
CA PHE A 365 -5.89 -7.19 17.55
C PHE A 365 -6.43 -6.68 16.22
N PRO A 366 -7.77 -6.55 16.06
CA PRO A 366 -8.36 -6.07 14.81
C PRO A 366 -8.27 -4.55 14.69
N PHE A 367 -8.00 -4.07 13.47
CA PHE A 367 -8.00 -2.63 13.17
C PHE A 367 -9.41 -2.04 13.01
N ALA A 368 -10.39 -2.86 12.62
CA ALA A 368 -11.73 -2.41 12.28
C ALA A 368 -12.68 -2.29 13.48
N SER A 369 -12.35 -2.89 14.63
CA SER A 369 -13.20 -2.91 15.82
C SER A 369 -12.41 -2.68 17.09
N GLN A 370 -13.02 -2.02 18.07
CA GLN A 370 -12.48 -1.82 19.42
C GLN A 370 -12.60 -3.11 20.27
N THR A 371 -11.86 -4.14 19.83
CA THR A 371 -11.83 -5.43 20.51
C THR A 371 -10.42 -5.66 21.05
N ASN A 372 -10.33 -6.10 22.31
CA ASN A 372 -9.05 -6.43 22.93
C ASN A 372 -8.29 -7.48 22.11
N ALA A 373 -6.98 -7.44 22.20
CA ALA A 373 -6.11 -8.44 21.59
C ALA A 373 -6.38 -9.84 22.14
N SER A 374 -6.02 -10.81 21.35
CA SER A 374 -5.95 -12.22 21.74
C SER A 374 -4.52 -12.72 21.60
N ASP A 375 -4.05 -13.49 22.59
CA ASP A 375 -2.83 -14.28 22.48
C ASP A 375 -3.04 -15.38 21.42
N ILE A 376 -2.17 -15.39 20.41
CA ILE A 376 -2.23 -16.36 19.30
C ILE A 376 -1.05 -17.32 19.25
N GLY A 377 -0.06 -17.16 20.13
CA GLY A 377 1.13 -18.00 20.20
C GLY A 377 2.36 -17.27 20.72
N ASP A 378 3.49 -17.93 20.60
CA ASP A 378 4.77 -17.50 21.16
C ASP A 378 5.84 -17.21 20.11
N LEU A 379 6.79 -16.32 20.39
CA LEU A 379 8.05 -16.21 19.66
C LEU A 379 8.89 -17.48 19.91
N SER A 380 9.79 -17.83 19.00
CA SER A 380 10.68 -18.99 19.13
C SER A 380 11.64 -18.89 20.35
N VAL A 381 11.99 -17.64 20.71
CA VAL A 381 12.80 -17.30 21.88
C VAL A 381 12.16 -16.13 22.62
N HIS A 382 11.97 -16.27 23.93
CA HIS A 382 11.51 -15.17 24.77
C HIS A 382 12.57 -14.05 24.80
N ARG A 383 12.22 -12.83 24.43
CA ARG A 383 13.15 -11.71 24.35
C ARG A 383 12.44 -10.38 24.53
N TRP A 384 13.16 -9.42 25.11
CA TRP A 384 12.70 -8.06 25.33
C TRP A 384 13.72 -7.05 24.80
N TYR A 385 13.55 -5.75 25.07
CA TYR A 385 14.40 -4.66 24.60
C TYR A 385 14.43 -4.49 23.08
N GLY A 386 13.33 -4.01 22.52
CA GLY A 386 13.29 -3.45 21.18
C GLY A 386 13.64 -4.43 20.08
N THR A 387 12.71 -5.28 19.74
CA THR A 387 12.81 -6.09 18.52
C THR A 387 12.43 -5.23 17.30
N GLY A 388 13.11 -5.41 16.17
CA GLY A 388 12.63 -4.88 14.90
C GLY A 388 11.36 -5.61 14.47
N GLY A 389 10.29 -4.87 14.21
CA GLY A 389 9.05 -5.41 13.68
C GLY A 389 8.95 -5.20 12.18
N HIS A 390 8.51 -6.23 11.42
CA HIS A 390 8.40 -6.16 9.97
C HIS A 390 7.13 -6.85 9.48
N SER A 391 6.62 -6.42 8.35
CA SER A 391 5.41 -6.97 7.74
C SER A 391 5.63 -7.27 6.28
N SER A 392 5.39 -8.53 5.88
CA SER A 392 5.13 -8.85 4.48
C SER A 392 3.63 -8.89 4.22
N THR A 393 3.22 -9.16 3.01
CA THR A 393 1.80 -9.31 2.67
C THR A 393 1.14 -10.52 3.36
N THR A 394 1.94 -11.50 3.82
CA THR A 394 1.45 -12.79 4.35
C THR A 394 1.96 -13.11 5.74
N TYR A 395 3.03 -12.47 6.18
CA TYR A 395 3.69 -12.78 7.46
C TYR A 395 4.13 -11.53 8.20
N GLY A 396 4.06 -11.59 9.53
CA GLY A 396 4.77 -10.69 10.42
C GLY A 396 6.13 -11.26 10.84
N TYR A 397 7.06 -10.37 11.15
CA TYR A 397 8.40 -10.76 11.60
C TYR A 397 8.81 -9.97 12.83
N SER A 398 9.57 -10.63 13.71
CA SER A 398 10.24 -10.03 14.86
C SER A 398 11.70 -10.42 14.84
N SER A 399 12.62 -9.47 14.96
CA SER A 399 14.05 -9.74 14.83
C SER A 399 14.88 -9.13 15.96
N GLY A 400 16.00 -9.78 16.32
CA GLY A 400 16.87 -9.32 17.38
C GLY A 400 16.25 -9.38 18.77
N GLY A 401 16.67 -8.53 19.69
CA GLY A 401 16.19 -8.45 21.08
C GLY A 401 17.20 -9.01 22.09
N TRP A 402 16.78 -9.13 23.35
CA TRP A 402 17.63 -9.49 24.47
C TRP A 402 16.97 -10.52 25.38
N THR A 403 17.70 -11.53 25.83
CA THR A 403 17.22 -12.59 26.73
C THR A 403 17.80 -12.50 28.14
N GLY A 404 18.56 -11.47 28.44
CA GLY A 404 19.29 -11.29 29.70
C GLY A 404 20.80 -11.11 29.46
N ASN A 405 21.46 -10.36 30.36
CA ASN A 405 22.89 -10.04 30.21
C ASN A 405 23.76 -11.31 30.27
N PRO A 406 24.66 -11.55 29.30
CA PRO A 406 25.04 -10.66 28.18
C PRO A 406 24.29 -10.97 26.85
N ASN A 407 23.25 -11.77 26.84
CA ASN A 407 22.73 -12.47 25.66
C ASN A 407 21.80 -11.57 24.80
N VAL A 408 22.37 -10.97 23.79
CA VAL A 408 21.66 -10.30 22.70
C VAL A 408 21.40 -11.30 21.58
N GLN A 409 20.26 -11.22 20.92
CA GLN A 409 19.79 -12.19 19.93
C GLN A 409 19.99 -11.67 18.49
N ASN A 410 20.20 -12.59 17.54
CA ASN A 410 20.19 -12.33 16.11
C ASN A 410 18.99 -12.98 15.39
N VAL A 411 18.19 -13.74 16.07
CA VAL A 411 17.05 -14.51 15.52
C VAL A 411 16.07 -13.62 14.77
N ILE A 412 15.58 -14.11 13.63
CA ILE A 412 14.46 -13.56 12.88
C ILE A 412 13.31 -14.54 12.96
N ASP A 413 12.29 -14.20 13.71
CA ASP A 413 11.05 -14.95 13.83
C ASP A 413 10.01 -14.54 12.80
N LYS A 414 9.25 -15.51 12.29
CA LYS A 414 8.17 -15.33 11.34
C LYS A 414 6.87 -15.90 11.89
N VAL A 415 5.77 -15.10 11.84
CA VAL A 415 4.41 -15.50 12.23
C VAL A 415 3.45 -15.36 11.06
N SER A 416 2.54 -16.32 10.89
CA SER A 416 1.53 -16.29 9.81
C SER A 416 0.41 -15.30 10.11
N PHE A 417 0.01 -14.50 9.11
CA PHE A 417 -1.21 -13.69 9.19
C PHE A 417 -2.50 -14.47 8.89
N ALA A 418 -2.37 -15.64 8.24
CA ALA A 418 -3.51 -16.45 7.85
C ALA A 418 -3.94 -17.44 8.93
N THR A 419 -3.02 -17.86 9.80
CA THR A 419 -3.26 -18.88 10.83
C THR A 419 -2.62 -18.45 12.14
N ASP A 420 -3.35 -18.61 13.24
CA ASP A 420 -2.82 -18.40 14.58
C ASP A 420 -1.86 -19.53 14.95
N GLY A 421 -0.79 -19.23 15.67
CA GLY A 421 0.23 -20.18 16.10
C GLY A 421 1.56 -19.52 16.44
N ASN A 422 2.47 -20.32 16.95
CA ASN A 422 3.81 -19.88 17.33
C ASN A 422 4.61 -19.42 16.12
N ALA A 423 5.50 -18.46 16.35
CA ALA A 423 6.48 -18.04 15.36
C ALA A 423 7.50 -19.14 15.06
N THR A 424 8.09 -19.09 13.90
CA THR A 424 9.20 -19.97 13.49
C THR A 424 10.45 -19.14 13.23
N ASP A 425 11.59 -19.60 13.73
CA ASP A 425 12.90 -19.07 13.37
C ASP A 425 13.17 -19.33 11.87
N VAL A 426 13.50 -18.25 11.14
CA VAL A 426 13.71 -18.28 9.67
C VAL A 426 15.08 -17.76 9.25
N GLY A 427 15.92 -17.35 10.19
CA GLY A 427 17.28 -16.89 9.92
C GLY A 427 17.82 -15.93 10.98
N ASP A 428 19.00 -15.43 10.74
CA ASP A 428 19.74 -14.58 11.66
C ASP A 428 20.08 -13.22 11.06
N LEU A 429 20.10 -12.18 11.91
CA LEU A 429 20.77 -10.91 11.61
C LEU A 429 22.30 -11.13 11.48
N THR A 430 22.99 -10.27 10.74
CA THR A 430 24.45 -10.34 10.60
C THR A 430 25.17 -10.16 11.94
N VAL A 431 24.56 -9.40 12.84
CA VAL A 431 25.06 -9.14 14.20
C VAL A 431 23.91 -9.21 15.18
N ALA A 432 24.09 -9.96 16.28
CA ALA A 432 23.14 -9.95 17.39
C ALA A 432 22.98 -8.54 17.95
N ARG A 433 21.72 -8.08 18.05
CA ARG A 433 21.38 -6.70 18.43
C ARG A 433 20.01 -6.58 19.09
N LYS A 434 19.82 -5.50 19.82
CA LYS A 434 18.56 -5.08 20.41
C LYS A 434 18.30 -3.61 20.09
N GLN A 435 17.05 -3.16 20.21
CA GLN A 435 16.69 -1.73 20.13
C GLN A 435 16.99 -1.09 18.76
N GLN A 436 16.84 -1.86 17.70
CA GLN A 436 17.00 -1.42 16.32
C GLN A 436 15.68 -0.93 15.71
N ALA A 437 15.79 -0.09 14.69
CA ALA A 437 14.65 0.26 13.83
C ALA A 437 14.28 -0.92 12.92
N GLY A 438 12.97 -1.20 12.80
CA GLY A 438 12.43 -2.16 11.83
C GLY A 438 11.67 -1.44 10.70
N ALA A 439 11.92 -1.83 9.45
CA ALA A 439 11.22 -1.30 8.28
C ALA A 439 11.02 -2.39 7.22
N ASN A 440 10.16 -2.14 6.22
CA ASN A 440 9.81 -3.14 5.19
C ASN A 440 9.78 -2.53 3.78
N TYR A 441 9.97 -3.41 2.77
CA TYR A 441 9.85 -3.07 1.35
C TYR A 441 9.28 -4.23 0.54
#